data_800e1d6eb1f2878153aee3adf526bbe7
#
_entry.id   800e1d6eb1f2878153aee3adf526bbe7
#
_cell.length_a   1.000
_cell.length_b   1.000
_cell.length_c   1.000
_cell.angle_alpha   90.00
_cell.angle_beta   90.00
_cell.angle_gamma   90.00
#
_symmetry.space_group_name_H-M   'P 1'
#
loop_
_entity.id
_entity.type
_entity.pdbx_description
1 polymer ?
#
loop_
_entity_poly.entity_id
_entity_poly.type
_entity_poly.pdbx_seq_one_letter_code
_entity_poly.pdbx_strand_id
1 'polypeptide(L)'
;MRLDKLLVTRGFFSSRERAQDAIVQKTVSVDGTIVDKPSKETAEDAAIEVIDIFNKYVSRGGLKLEKAIVDFGLDFTGKTVLDVGSSTGGFTDCALKHGAAFVTAVDVGTGQLHPSLQGLPQVQSIENRDFRELTPEEVGGRRYDFIVSDVSFISLSYIIPYFAPFIKEDGQCVLLIKPQFEAGASFLNKSGIVTDEKGYKIAIQRVTQEAVIHRLYLNQINISTLFEKVKNVEFISLFSHTDTRYHLDYNVLFKTVKEVKKGLK
;
A
#
# COMPACT_ATOMS: atom_id res chain seq x y z
N MET A 1 -5.03 11.58 -31.86
CA MET A 1 -5.75 10.63 -30.92
C MET A 1 -5.53 11.09 -29.49
N ARG A 2 -6.52 10.88 -28.57
CA ARG A 2 -6.31 11.18 -27.13
C ARG A 2 -5.13 10.41 -26.57
N LEU A 3 -4.29 11.07 -25.76
CA LEU A 3 -3.06 10.47 -25.21
C LEU A 3 -3.32 9.21 -24.39
N ASP A 4 -4.38 9.20 -23.54
CA ASP A 4 -4.74 8.03 -22.73
C ASP A 4 -5.08 6.80 -23.59
N LYS A 5 -5.70 7.00 -24.75
CA LYS A 5 -5.98 5.95 -25.73
C LYS A 5 -4.73 5.52 -26.49
N LEU A 6 -3.93 6.50 -26.93
CA LEU A 6 -2.69 6.26 -27.67
C LEU A 6 -1.71 5.39 -26.89
N LEU A 7 -1.54 5.69 -25.58
CA LEU A 7 -0.66 4.92 -24.69
C LEU A 7 -1.05 3.45 -24.57
N VAL A 8 -2.34 3.15 -24.54
CA VAL A 8 -2.84 1.76 -24.53
C VAL A 8 -2.65 1.11 -25.90
N THR A 9 -3.01 1.83 -26.98
CA THR A 9 -2.86 1.31 -28.35
C THR A 9 -1.41 0.98 -28.70
N ARG A 10 -0.44 1.77 -28.17
CA ARG A 10 1.00 1.55 -28.37
C ARG A 10 1.62 0.59 -27.34
N GLY A 11 0.81 -0.01 -26.45
CA GLY A 11 1.25 -1.03 -25.49
C GLY A 11 2.03 -0.50 -24.27
N PHE A 12 2.06 0.81 -24.04
CA PHE A 12 2.69 1.38 -22.84
C PHE A 12 1.95 1.01 -21.55
N PHE A 13 0.63 0.83 -21.61
CA PHE A 13 -0.21 0.45 -20.48
C PHE A 13 -1.26 -0.58 -20.87
N SER A 14 -1.61 -1.45 -19.94
CA SER A 14 -2.61 -2.51 -20.13
C SER A 14 -4.06 -2.00 -20.08
N SER A 15 -4.30 -0.78 -19.57
CA SER A 15 -5.63 -0.17 -19.49
C SER A 15 -5.58 1.35 -19.58
N ARG A 16 -6.71 1.96 -20.01
CA ARG A 16 -6.83 3.43 -20.08
C ARG A 16 -6.75 4.08 -18.71
N GLU A 17 -7.26 3.42 -17.68
CA GLU A 17 -7.19 3.92 -16.31
C GLU A 17 -5.72 4.07 -15.87
N ARG A 18 -4.90 3.05 -16.09
CA ARG A 18 -3.45 3.12 -15.82
C ARG A 18 -2.75 4.22 -16.62
N ALA A 19 -3.10 4.36 -17.90
CA ALA A 19 -2.55 5.42 -18.72
C ALA A 19 -2.95 6.82 -18.22
N GLN A 20 -4.21 7.01 -17.80
CA GLN A 20 -4.70 8.26 -17.23
C GLN A 20 -3.98 8.60 -15.92
N ASP A 21 -3.81 7.62 -15.04
CA ASP A 21 -3.08 7.78 -13.79
C ASP A 21 -1.64 8.22 -14.04
N ALA A 22 -0.93 7.57 -14.97
CA ALA A 22 0.44 7.92 -15.33
C ALA A 22 0.56 9.35 -15.87
N ILE A 23 -0.38 9.78 -16.71
CA ILE A 23 -0.40 11.13 -17.25
C ILE A 23 -0.64 12.16 -16.13
N VAL A 24 -1.62 11.92 -15.26
CA VAL A 24 -1.95 12.83 -14.14
C VAL A 24 -0.76 12.94 -13.17
N GLN A 25 0.00 11.88 -12.98
CA GLN A 25 1.22 11.85 -12.16
C GLN A 25 2.43 12.48 -12.85
N LYS A 26 2.26 13.03 -14.06
CA LYS A 26 3.34 13.68 -14.81
C LYS A 26 4.53 12.74 -15.13
N THR A 27 4.25 11.45 -15.29
CA THR A 27 5.25 10.43 -15.62
C THR A 27 5.33 10.14 -17.12
N VAL A 28 4.52 10.84 -17.91
CA VAL A 28 4.50 10.72 -19.38
C VAL A 28 4.98 12.02 -20.00
N SER A 29 5.96 11.93 -20.88
CA SER A 29 6.34 13.02 -21.79
C SER A 29 5.93 12.70 -23.23
N VAL A 30 5.58 13.74 -23.95
CA VAL A 30 5.30 13.70 -25.40
C VAL A 30 6.19 14.73 -26.04
N ASP A 31 7.04 14.31 -26.98
CA ASP A 31 8.03 15.15 -27.65
C ASP A 31 8.91 15.94 -26.65
N GLY A 32 9.36 15.24 -25.58
CA GLY A 32 10.20 15.80 -24.53
C GLY A 32 9.46 16.71 -23.53
N THR A 33 8.16 16.91 -23.68
CA THR A 33 7.35 17.76 -22.78
C THR A 33 6.45 16.89 -21.88
N ILE A 34 6.55 17.08 -20.55
CA ILE A 34 5.68 16.39 -19.58
C ILE A 34 4.22 16.81 -19.82
N VAL A 35 3.32 15.83 -19.86
CA VAL A 35 1.87 16.02 -20.05
C VAL A 35 1.12 15.57 -18.83
N ASP A 36 0.13 16.39 -18.40
CA ASP A 36 -0.70 16.13 -17.22
C ASP A 36 -2.21 15.98 -17.55
N LYS A 37 -2.57 16.04 -18.84
CA LYS A 37 -3.96 15.92 -19.31
C LYS A 37 -4.17 14.65 -20.15
N PRO A 38 -4.90 13.64 -19.62
CA PRO A 38 -5.17 12.41 -20.35
C PRO A 38 -5.90 12.61 -21.70
N SER A 39 -6.69 13.67 -21.79
CA SER A 39 -7.44 14.01 -23.00
C SER A 39 -6.63 14.81 -24.04
N LYS A 40 -5.33 15.08 -23.80
CA LYS A 40 -4.51 15.81 -24.78
C LYS A 40 -4.51 15.06 -26.11
N GLU A 41 -4.87 15.77 -27.18
CA GLU A 41 -4.75 15.25 -28.53
C GLU A 41 -3.25 15.16 -28.90
N THR A 42 -2.84 13.98 -29.32
CA THR A 42 -1.46 13.62 -29.61
C THR A 42 -1.36 12.93 -30.95
N ALA A 43 -0.34 13.27 -31.71
CA ALA A 43 -0.07 12.59 -32.98
C ALA A 43 0.25 11.11 -32.72
N GLU A 44 -0.14 10.24 -33.65
CA GLU A 44 0.04 8.79 -33.46
C GLU A 44 1.50 8.36 -33.52
N ASP A 45 2.35 9.16 -34.13
CA ASP A 45 3.79 8.99 -34.28
C ASP A 45 4.62 9.80 -33.27
N ALA A 46 3.98 10.56 -32.36
CA ALA A 46 4.67 11.38 -31.38
C ALA A 46 5.70 10.55 -30.56
N ALA A 47 6.83 11.15 -30.24
CA ALA A 47 7.80 10.56 -29.35
C ALA A 47 7.24 10.53 -27.91
N ILE A 48 6.97 9.33 -27.41
CA ILE A 48 6.43 9.14 -26.05
C ILE A 48 7.50 8.49 -25.19
N GLU A 49 7.78 9.13 -24.07
CA GLU A 49 8.57 8.55 -22.99
C GLU A 49 7.68 8.40 -21.76
N VAL A 50 7.77 7.25 -21.12
CA VAL A 50 7.06 6.95 -19.87
C VAL A 50 8.11 6.67 -18.81
N ILE A 51 8.12 7.49 -17.77
CA ILE A 51 8.87 7.17 -16.55
C ILE A 51 8.02 6.15 -15.80
N ASP A 52 8.37 4.89 -15.98
CA ASP A 52 7.52 3.78 -15.61
C ASP A 52 7.62 3.45 -14.11
N ILE A 53 7.21 4.41 -13.27
CA ILE A 53 7.04 4.15 -11.84
C ILE A 53 5.81 3.25 -11.58
N PHE A 54 4.87 3.13 -12.52
CA PHE A 54 3.64 2.37 -12.35
C PHE A 54 3.75 0.89 -12.75
N ASN A 55 4.73 0.54 -13.61
CA ASN A 55 5.02 -0.86 -13.95
C ASN A 55 6.16 -1.44 -13.11
N LYS A 56 6.70 -0.65 -12.16
CA LYS A 56 7.71 -1.16 -11.24
C LYS A 56 7.20 -2.37 -10.46
N TYR A 57 5.91 -2.37 -10.10
CA TYR A 57 5.23 -3.44 -9.38
C TYR A 57 3.94 -3.85 -10.10
N VAL A 58 3.47 -5.06 -9.80
CA VAL A 58 2.21 -5.59 -10.39
C VAL A 58 0.99 -4.71 -10.08
N SER A 59 1.06 -3.88 -9.04
CA SER A 59 0.05 -2.85 -8.73
C SER A 59 0.64 -1.67 -7.97
N ARG A 60 -0.12 -0.56 -7.89
CA ARG A 60 0.24 0.66 -7.14
C ARG A 60 0.50 0.42 -5.65
N GLY A 61 -0.05 -0.67 -5.10
CA GLY A 61 0.24 -1.07 -3.72
C GLY A 61 1.74 -1.20 -3.45
N GLY A 62 2.50 -1.76 -4.39
CA GLY A 62 3.95 -1.92 -4.25
C GLY A 62 4.70 -0.62 -3.97
N LEU A 63 4.26 0.50 -4.55
CA LEU A 63 4.86 1.82 -4.29
C LEU A 63 4.62 2.32 -2.85
N LYS A 64 3.52 1.89 -2.22
CA LYS A 64 3.25 2.21 -0.81
C LYS A 64 4.20 1.48 0.12
N LEU A 65 4.43 0.17 -0.13
CA LEU A 65 5.39 -0.60 0.64
C LEU A 65 6.82 -0.13 0.40
N GLU A 66 7.19 0.18 -0.85
CA GLU A 66 8.49 0.76 -1.16
C GLU A 66 8.75 2.06 -0.38
N LYS A 67 7.73 2.92 -0.30
CA LYS A 67 7.83 4.13 0.51
C LYS A 67 8.10 3.81 1.98
N ALA A 68 7.45 2.80 2.56
CA ALA A 68 7.75 2.36 3.92
C ALA A 68 9.18 1.85 4.06
N ILE A 69 9.66 1.06 3.10
CA ILE A 69 11.03 0.53 3.09
C ILE A 69 12.04 1.69 3.12
N VAL A 70 11.84 2.69 2.28
CA VAL A 70 12.73 3.86 2.20
C VAL A 70 12.61 4.75 3.44
N ASP A 71 11.39 5.13 3.82
CA ASP A 71 11.14 6.08 4.91
C ASP A 71 11.58 5.52 6.28
N PHE A 72 11.45 4.22 6.48
CA PHE A 72 11.70 3.56 7.77
C PHE A 72 13.03 2.79 7.79
N GLY A 73 13.77 2.75 6.67
CA GLY A 73 15.05 2.07 6.57
C GLY A 73 14.94 0.55 6.74
N LEU A 74 13.90 -0.08 6.17
CA LEU A 74 13.65 -1.51 6.34
C LEU A 74 14.49 -2.35 5.37
N ASP A 75 14.98 -3.50 5.85
CA ASP A 75 15.71 -4.48 5.04
C ASP A 75 14.92 -5.78 4.92
N PHE A 76 14.46 -6.07 3.72
CA PHE A 76 13.73 -7.29 3.37
C PHE A 76 14.63 -8.43 2.89
N THR A 77 15.94 -8.19 2.75
CA THR A 77 16.89 -9.18 2.21
C THR A 77 16.91 -10.45 3.05
N GLY A 78 16.58 -11.59 2.42
CA GLY A 78 16.52 -12.89 3.06
C GLY A 78 15.36 -13.09 4.06
N LYS A 79 14.45 -12.15 4.17
CA LYS A 79 13.35 -12.15 5.14
C LYS A 79 12.14 -12.93 4.65
N THR A 80 11.34 -13.41 5.61
CA THR A 80 10.02 -14.01 5.35
C THR A 80 8.93 -12.98 5.61
N VAL A 81 7.95 -12.90 4.72
CA VAL A 81 6.89 -11.89 4.74
C VAL A 81 5.52 -12.53 4.68
N LEU A 82 4.58 -12.06 5.50
CA LEU A 82 3.17 -12.36 5.41
C LEU A 82 2.43 -11.13 4.89
N ASP A 83 1.85 -11.23 3.70
CA ASP A 83 1.07 -10.16 3.05
C ASP A 83 -0.43 -10.41 3.28
N VAL A 84 -1.02 -9.63 4.19
CA VAL A 84 -2.42 -9.76 4.61
C VAL A 84 -3.29 -8.79 3.81
N GLY A 85 -4.21 -9.34 2.99
CA GLY A 85 -4.97 -8.58 2.01
C GLY A 85 -4.15 -8.31 0.76
N SER A 86 -3.53 -9.37 0.22
CA SER A 86 -2.55 -9.26 -0.87
C SER A 86 -3.13 -8.76 -2.20
N SER A 87 -4.44 -9.00 -2.44
CA SER A 87 -5.13 -8.60 -3.68
C SER A 87 -4.31 -9.02 -4.92
N THR A 88 -3.96 -8.09 -5.79
CA THR A 88 -3.13 -8.36 -6.99
C THR A 88 -1.66 -8.66 -6.68
N GLY A 89 -1.22 -8.58 -5.43
CA GLY A 89 0.14 -8.89 -5.01
C GLY A 89 1.11 -7.72 -5.08
N GLY A 90 0.64 -6.49 -4.97
CA GLY A 90 1.53 -5.32 -5.03
C GLY A 90 2.58 -5.30 -3.92
N PHE A 91 2.19 -5.58 -2.67
CA PHE A 91 3.12 -5.68 -1.55
C PHE A 91 4.01 -6.91 -1.69
N THR A 92 3.46 -8.04 -2.09
CA THR A 92 4.21 -9.29 -2.38
C THR A 92 5.32 -9.04 -3.40
N ASP A 93 5.01 -8.43 -4.55
CA ASP A 93 6.00 -8.13 -5.60
C ASP A 93 7.08 -7.14 -5.11
N CYS A 94 6.67 -6.13 -4.34
CA CYS A 94 7.61 -5.19 -3.74
C CYS A 94 8.56 -5.90 -2.77
N ALA A 95 8.04 -6.73 -1.86
CA ALA A 95 8.85 -7.47 -0.90
C ALA A 95 9.88 -8.37 -1.61
N LEU A 96 9.46 -9.12 -2.64
CA LEU A 96 10.36 -9.97 -3.43
C LEU A 96 11.45 -9.16 -4.14
N LYS A 97 11.08 -8.03 -4.78
CA LYS A 97 12.05 -7.14 -5.46
C LYS A 97 13.02 -6.46 -4.50
N HIS A 98 12.68 -6.36 -3.22
CA HIS A 98 13.56 -5.93 -2.15
C HIS A 98 14.25 -7.08 -1.42
N GLY A 99 14.30 -8.27 -2.02
CA GLY A 99 15.12 -9.38 -1.56
C GLY A 99 14.47 -10.32 -0.55
N ALA A 100 13.14 -10.23 -0.32
CA ALA A 100 12.46 -11.21 0.54
C ALA A 100 12.68 -12.63 0.03
N ALA A 101 13.04 -13.54 0.93
CA ALA A 101 13.30 -14.94 0.60
C ALA A 101 12.00 -15.70 0.33
N PHE A 102 10.92 -15.32 1.03
CA PHE A 102 9.63 -15.96 0.91
C PHE A 102 8.48 -15.05 1.32
N VAL A 103 7.38 -15.10 0.57
CA VAL A 103 6.15 -14.36 0.87
C VAL A 103 4.97 -15.33 0.91
N THR A 104 4.19 -15.27 1.99
CA THR A 104 2.84 -15.85 2.01
C THR A 104 1.83 -14.73 1.78
N ALA A 105 1.11 -14.80 0.68
CA ALA A 105 0.08 -13.85 0.27
C ALA A 105 -1.31 -14.42 0.62
N VAL A 106 -2.06 -13.73 1.48
CA VAL A 106 -3.38 -14.16 1.96
C VAL A 106 -4.43 -13.14 1.55
N ASP A 107 -5.52 -13.61 0.90
CA ASP A 107 -6.64 -12.75 0.51
C ASP A 107 -7.98 -13.50 0.58
N VAL A 108 -9.04 -12.77 0.88
CA VAL A 108 -10.42 -13.29 0.84
C VAL A 108 -10.95 -13.46 -0.58
N GLY A 109 -10.36 -12.77 -1.54
CA GLY A 109 -10.69 -12.88 -2.97
C GLY A 109 -10.14 -14.15 -3.60
N THR A 110 -10.57 -14.42 -4.81
CA THR A 110 -10.15 -15.59 -5.59
C THR A 110 -9.63 -15.17 -6.96
N GLY A 111 -8.48 -15.73 -7.38
CA GLY A 111 -7.89 -15.45 -8.69
C GLY A 111 -7.40 -14.01 -8.85
N GLN A 112 -7.07 -13.35 -7.75
CA GLN A 112 -6.64 -11.95 -7.78
C GLN A 112 -5.14 -11.79 -7.99
N LEU A 113 -4.33 -12.72 -7.48
CA LEU A 113 -2.88 -12.63 -7.54
C LEU A 113 -2.41 -12.56 -8.99
N HIS A 114 -1.56 -11.58 -9.28
CA HIS A 114 -1.06 -11.34 -10.64
C HIS A 114 -0.35 -12.59 -11.21
N PRO A 115 -0.56 -12.97 -12.49
CA PRO A 115 0.00 -14.18 -13.08
C PRO A 115 1.52 -14.32 -12.93
N SER A 116 2.27 -13.21 -12.94
CA SER A 116 3.73 -13.23 -12.76
C SER A 116 4.19 -13.65 -11.37
N LEU A 117 3.31 -13.65 -10.37
CA LEU A 117 3.60 -14.06 -9.01
C LEU A 117 3.12 -15.49 -8.72
N GLN A 118 2.21 -15.98 -9.54
CA GLN A 118 1.67 -17.32 -9.39
C GLN A 118 2.74 -18.37 -9.74
N GLY A 119 2.86 -19.43 -8.92
CA GLY A 119 3.80 -20.52 -9.16
C GLY A 119 5.26 -20.20 -8.90
N LEU A 120 5.60 -19.00 -8.43
CA LEU A 120 6.96 -18.71 -7.98
C LEU A 120 7.28 -19.54 -6.73
N PRO A 121 8.45 -20.20 -6.65
CA PRO A 121 8.83 -20.99 -5.47
C PRO A 121 8.89 -20.17 -4.17
N GLN A 122 9.10 -18.85 -4.28
CA GLN A 122 9.16 -17.92 -3.17
C GLN A 122 7.79 -17.40 -2.73
N VAL A 123 6.69 -17.81 -3.41
CA VAL A 123 5.34 -17.30 -3.11
C VAL A 123 4.41 -18.44 -2.78
N GLN A 124 3.83 -18.39 -1.59
CA GLN A 124 2.67 -19.18 -1.22
C GLN A 124 1.42 -18.28 -1.32
N SER A 125 0.51 -18.60 -2.23
CA SER A 125 -0.79 -17.90 -2.32
C SER A 125 -1.86 -18.70 -1.58
N ILE A 126 -2.59 -18.01 -0.69
CA ILE A 126 -3.73 -18.55 0.05
C ILE A 126 -4.90 -17.62 -0.22
N GLU A 127 -5.68 -17.93 -1.24
CA GLU A 127 -6.86 -17.18 -1.65
C GLU A 127 -8.15 -17.77 -1.07
N ASN A 128 -9.26 -17.01 -1.16
CA ASN A 128 -10.55 -17.36 -0.59
C ASN A 128 -10.46 -17.68 0.91
N ARG A 129 -9.60 -16.95 1.62
CA ARG A 129 -9.31 -17.20 3.03
C ARG A 129 -9.33 -15.90 3.82
N ASP A 130 -10.22 -15.84 4.83
CA ASP A 130 -10.16 -14.78 5.81
C ASP A 130 -8.93 -14.98 6.69
N PHE A 131 -8.06 -13.98 6.76
CA PHE A 131 -6.85 -14.05 7.58
C PHE A 131 -7.15 -14.35 9.05
N ARG A 132 -8.28 -13.91 9.57
CA ARG A 132 -8.69 -14.14 10.96
C ARG A 132 -8.97 -15.61 11.28
N GLU A 133 -9.17 -16.42 10.26
CA GLU A 133 -9.38 -17.86 10.35
C GLU A 133 -8.14 -18.68 9.96
N LEU A 134 -7.08 -18.00 9.48
CA LEU A 134 -5.84 -18.67 9.09
C LEU A 134 -5.18 -19.33 10.30
N THR A 135 -4.72 -20.56 10.12
CA THR A 135 -4.01 -21.29 11.17
C THR A 135 -2.51 -21.37 10.88
N PRO A 136 -1.67 -21.52 11.92
CA PRO A 136 -0.23 -21.74 11.72
C PRO A 136 0.09 -22.94 10.83
N GLU A 137 -0.72 -24.01 10.87
CA GLU A 137 -0.53 -25.22 10.07
C GLU A 137 -0.65 -24.95 8.57
N GLU A 138 -1.57 -24.06 8.15
CA GLU A 138 -1.78 -23.71 6.74
C GLU A 138 -0.56 -23.00 6.13
N VAL A 139 0.27 -22.39 6.97
CA VAL A 139 1.53 -21.75 6.57
C VAL A 139 2.76 -22.60 6.95
N GLY A 140 2.54 -23.88 7.29
CA GLY A 140 3.62 -24.80 7.66
C GLY A 140 4.33 -24.44 8.97
N GLY A 141 3.62 -23.84 9.92
CA GLY A 141 4.17 -23.37 11.22
C GLY A 141 5.11 -22.18 11.11
N ARG A 142 5.16 -21.52 9.93
CA ARG A 142 6.10 -20.42 9.69
C ARG A 142 5.72 -19.18 10.49
N ARG A 143 6.75 -18.56 11.10
CA ARG A 143 6.69 -17.21 11.64
C ARG A 143 7.47 -16.26 10.72
N TYR A 144 7.00 -15.04 10.60
CA TYR A 144 7.47 -14.08 9.62
C TYR A 144 8.28 -12.97 10.27
N ASP A 145 9.30 -12.51 9.54
CA ASP A 145 10.08 -11.31 9.92
C ASP A 145 9.25 -10.06 9.74
N PHE A 146 8.39 -10.06 8.71
CA PHE A 146 7.47 -8.96 8.44
C PHE A 146 6.04 -9.46 8.25
N ILE A 147 5.08 -8.75 8.85
CA ILE A 147 3.68 -8.77 8.44
C ILE A 147 3.41 -7.44 7.75
N VAL A 148 2.94 -7.49 6.51
CA VAL A 148 2.56 -6.29 5.74
C VAL A 148 1.06 -6.34 5.45
N SER A 149 0.37 -5.18 5.45
CA SER A 149 -1.08 -5.18 5.22
C SER A 149 -1.58 -3.90 4.57
N ASP A 150 -2.32 -4.06 3.47
CA ASP A 150 -3.08 -3.00 2.77
C ASP A 150 -4.57 -3.39 2.64
N VAL A 151 -5.19 -3.87 3.73
CA VAL A 151 -6.61 -4.28 3.73
C VAL A 151 -7.56 -3.12 3.49
N SER A 152 -8.68 -3.42 2.82
CA SER A 152 -9.76 -2.47 2.54
C SER A 152 -11.09 -3.01 3.04
N PHE A 153 -12.02 -2.10 3.34
CA PHE A 153 -13.38 -2.40 3.80
C PHE A 153 -13.47 -3.10 5.17
N ILE A 154 -12.36 -3.15 5.90
CA ILE A 154 -12.26 -3.66 7.27
C ILE A 154 -11.30 -2.78 8.06
N SER A 155 -11.54 -2.62 9.35
CA SER A 155 -10.60 -1.96 10.25
C SER A 155 -9.44 -2.89 10.61
N LEU A 156 -8.22 -2.34 10.67
CA LEU A 156 -7.05 -3.05 11.16
C LEU A 156 -7.23 -3.55 12.61
N SER A 157 -8.07 -2.87 13.40
CA SER A 157 -8.37 -3.33 14.78
C SER A 157 -9.01 -4.72 14.84
N TYR A 158 -9.61 -5.19 13.75
CA TYR A 158 -10.13 -6.57 13.64
C TYR A 158 -9.11 -7.58 13.11
N ILE A 159 -7.98 -7.14 12.62
CA ILE A 159 -6.94 -7.97 12.00
C ILE A 159 -5.75 -8.15 12.94
N ILE A 160 -5.32 -7.09 13.61
CA ILE A 160 -4.17 -7.07 14.53
C ILE A 160 -4.24 -8.16 15.62
N PRO A 161 -5.39 -8.49 16.23
CA PRO A 161 -5.48 -9.55 17.24
C PRO A 161 -4.96 -10.92 16.77
N TYR A 162 -4.93 -11.15 15.46
CA TYR A 162 -4.57 -12.44 14.86
C TYR A 162 -3.11 -12.50 14.40
N PHE A 163 -2.29 -11.46 14.60
CA PHE A 163 -0.89 -11.45 14.16
C PHE A 163 0.04 -12.32 15.03
N ALA A 164 -0.25 -12.44 16.32
CA ALA A 164 0.66 -13.05 17.30
C ALA A 164 1.16 -14.47 16.94
N PRO A 165 0.36 -15.38 16.37
CA PRO A 165 0.85 -16.71 15.97
C PRO A 165 1.85 -16.67 14.80
N PHE A 166 1.83 -15.62 14.00
CA PHE A 166 2.54 -15.52 12.73
C PHE A 166 3.76 -14.62 12.77
N ILE A 167 3.86 -13.69 13.70
CA ILE A 167 5.00 -12.77 13.80
C ILE A 167 6.13 -13.37 14.67
N LYS A 168 7.38 -13.19 14.26
CA LYS A 168 8.55 -13.49 15.08
C LYS A 168 8.64 -12.51 16.25
N GLU A 169 9.40 -12.86 17.28
CA GLU A 169 9.62 -12.03 18.47
C GLU A 169 10.31 -10.69 18.12
N ASP A 170 11.23 -10.72 17.15
CA ASP A 170 11.90 -9.54 16.59
C ASP A 170 11.22 -9.03 15.30
N GLY A 171 10.06 -9.59 14.97
CA GLY A 171 9.33 -9.24 13.75
C GLY A 171 8.70 -7.86 13.78
N GLN A 172 8.42 -7.33 12.59
CA GLN A 172 7.86 -6.00 12.39
C GLN A 172 6.58 -6.07 11.56
N CYS A 173 5.65 -5.13 11.81
CA CYS A 173 4.42 -5.00 11.02
C CYS A 173 4.43 -3.66 10.27
N VAL A 174 4.26 -3.72 8.95
CA VAL A 174 4.05 -2.52 8.10
C VAL A 174 2.59 -2.47 7.71
N LEU A 175 1.84 -1.56 8.31
CA LEU A 175 0.39 -1.50 8.21
C LEU A 175 -0.06 -0.19 7.57
N LEU A 176 -0.99 -0.28 6.62
CA LEU A 176 -1.60 0.88 5.99
C LEU A 176 -2.88 1.27 6.72
N ILE A 177 -2.81 2.33 7.53
CA ILE A 177 -3.96 2.88 8.25
C ILE A 177 -4.79 3.71 7.26
N LYS A 178 -6.03 3.29 7.05
CA LYS A 178 -6.98 3.95 6.15
C LYS A 178 -8.08 4.64 6.97
N PRO A 179 -8.03 5.95 7.14
CA PRO A 179 -8.98 6.67 8.00
C PRO A 179 -10.44 6.40 7.70
N GLN A 180 -10.80 6.17 6.44
CA GLN A 180 -12.15 5.87 6.03
C GLN A 180 -12.71 4.56 6.62
N PHE A 181 -11.86 3.62 7.04
CA PHE A 181 -12.28 2.37 7.67
C PHE A 181 -12.07 2.38 9.19
N GLU A 182 -11.40 3.40 9.72
CA GLU A 182 -11.01 3.48 11.12
C GLU A 182 -11.75 4.57 11.91
N ALA A 183 -12.01 5.73 11.31
CA ALA A 183 -12.52 6.89 12.04
C ALA A 183 -14.00 6.81 12.43
N GLY A 184 -14.78 5.98 11.73
CA GLY A 184 -16.23 5.88 11.89
C GLY A 184 -17.01 6.79 10.92
N ALA A 185 -18.27 6.42 10.68
CA ALA A 185 -19.10 7.03 9.62
C ALA A 185 -19.32 8.54 9.77
N SER A 186 -19.31 9.08 11.00
CA SER A 186 -19.50 10.51 11.28
C SER A 186 -18.39 11.40 10.75
N PHE A 187 -17.22 10.83 10.43
CA PHE A 187 -16.08 11.56 9.86
C PHE A 187 -16.02 11.49 8.33
N LEU A 188 -16.92 10.73 7.71
CA LEU A 188 -16.96 10.57 6.26
C LEU A 188 -17.86 11.64 5.63
N ASN A 189 -17.37 12.28 4.57
CA ASN A 189 -18.22 13.08 3.71
C ASN A 189 -19.11 12.20 2.80
N LYS A 190 -19.96 12.81 1.98
CA LYS A 190 -20.87 12.10 1.05
C LYS A 190 -20.14 11.18 0.05
N SER A 191 -18.84 11.40 -0.18
CA SER A 191 -18.00 10.60 -1.08
C SER A 191 -17.15 9.55 -0.31
N GLY A 192 -17.42 9.31 0.98
CA GLY A 192 -16.66 8.36 1.79
C GLY A 192 -15.23 8.81 2.13
N ILE A 193 -14.97 10.14 2.11
CA ILE A 193 -13.64 10.69 2.34
C ILE A 193 -13.58 11.35 3.71
N VAL A 194 -12.55 11.02 4.49
CA VAL A 194 -12.18 11.75 5.71
C VAL A 194 -11.35 12.97 5.31
N THR A 195 -11.81 14.16 5.69
CA THR A 195 -11.17 15.41 5.27
C THR A 195 -10.56 16.21 6.41
N ASP A 196 -10.93 15.92 7.65
CA ASP A 196 -10.48 16.66 8.82
C ASP A 196 -9.42 15.92 9.64
N GLU A 197 -8.59 16.71 10.34
CA GLU A 197 -7.50 16.20 11.16
C GLU A 197 -7.99 15.39 12.38
N LYS A 198 -9.19 15.67 12.88
CA LYS A 198 -9.78 14.93 14.00
C LYS A 198 -10.10 13.51 13.59
N GLY A 199 -10.63 13.31 12.38
CA GLY A 199 -10.87 11.98 11.81
C GLY A 199 -9.57 11.20 11.61
N TYR A 200 -8.52 11.85 11.09
CA TYR A 200 -7.21 11.21 10.98
C TYR A 200 -6.63 10.81 12.35
N LYS A 201 -6.72 11.69 13.33
CA LYS A 201 -6.24 11.42 14.69
C LYS A 201 -6.96 10.22 15.31
N ILE A 202 -8.29 10.18 15.22
CA ILE A 202 -9.11 9.07 15.74
C ILE A 202 -8.73 7.76 15.06
N ALA A 203 -8.57 7.75 13.74
CA ALA A 203 -8.17 6.57 12.98
C ALA A 203 -6.83 6.01 13.45
N ILE A 204 -5.83 6.87 13.57
CA ILE A 204 -4.50 6.46 14.04
C ILE A 204 -4.56 5.96 15.49
N GLN A 205 -5.26 6.69 16.37
CA GLN A 205 -5.38 6.31 17.78
C GLN A 205 -6.08 4.96 17.95
N ARG A 206 -7.14 4.67 17.20
CA ARG A 206 -7.84 3.40 17.26
C ARG A 206 -6.92 2.23 16.94
N VAL A 207 -6.17 2.32 15.83
CA VAL A 207 -5.24 1.26 15.41
C VAL A 207 -4.10 1.10 16.41
N THR A 208 -3.53 2.21 16.89
CA THR A 208 -2.41 2.16 17.85
C THR A 208 -2.84 1.62 19.22
N GLN A 209 -4.04 1.94 19.69
CA GLN A 209 -4.57 1.41 20.94
C GLN A 209 -4.80 -0.10 20.86
N GLU A 210 -5.38 -0.58 19.75
CA GLU A 210 -5.54 -2.02 19.54
C GLU A 210 -4.19 -2.73 19.43
N ALA A 211 -3.24 -2.17 18.71
CA ALA A 211 -1.90 -2.74 18.59
C ALA A 211 -1.22 -2.92 19.96
N VAL A 212 -1.31 -1.92 20.84
CA VAL A 212 -0.73 -1.98 22.19
C VAL A 212 -1.33 -3.12 23.03
N ILE A 213 -2.64 -3.39 22.92
CA ILE A 213 -3.29 -4.53 23.60
C ILE A 213 -2.59 -5.85 23.19
N HIS A 214 -2.14 -5.94 21.96
CA HIS A 214 -1.44 -7.10 21.38
C HIS A 214 0.08 -6.99 21.42
N ARG A 215 0.64 -6.09 22.27
CA ARG A 215 2.08 -5.85 22.45
C ARG A 215 2.80 -5.43 21.17
N LEU A 216 2.10 -4.74 20.29
CA LEU A 216 2.68 -4.10 19.11
C LEU A 216 2.68 -2.59 19.33
N TYR A 217 3.85 -2.00 19.33
CA TYR A 217 4.05 -0.58 19.60
C TYR A 217 4.34 0.16 18.30
N LEU A 218 3.71 1.33 18.13
CA LEU A 218 4.02 2.19 16.99
C LEU A 218 5.46 2.72 17.11
N ASN A 219 6.26 2.44 16.10
CA ASN A 219 7.65 2.89 16.04
C ASN A 219 7.85 4.06 15.08
N GLN A 220 7.12 4.05 13.96
CA GLN A 220 7.15 5.12 12.97
C GLN A 220 5.81 5.22 12.23
N ILE A 221 5.48 6.39 11.71
CA ILE A 221 4.32 6.61 10.85
C ILE A 221 4.60 7.76 9.89
N ASN A 222 4.15 7.62 8.65
CA ASN A 222 4.24 8.66 7.64
C ASN A 222 3.00 8.62 6.74
N ILE A 223 2.85 9.62 5.88
CA ILE A 223 1.82 9.59 4.84
C ILE A 223 2.23 8.56 3.80
N SER A 224 1.31 7.71 3.41
CA SER A 224 1.50 6.80 2.29
C SER A 224 1.56 7.56 0.96
N THR A 225 1.97 6.89 -0.12
CA THR A 225 1.96 7.47 -1.45
C THR A 225 0.53 7.86 -1.85
N LEU A 226 0.33 9.14 -2.14
CA LEU A 226 -0.95 9.66 -2.62
C LEU A 226 -0.89 9.74 -4.16
N PHE A 227 -1.81 9.04 -4.81
CA PHE A 227 -1.89 9.02 -6.27
C PHE A 227 -2.88 10.05 -6.83
N GLU A 228 -3.78 10.57 -6.01
CA GLU A 228 -4.81 11.53 -6.44
C GLU A 228 -5.17 12.53 -5.33
N LYS A 229 -5.42 13.78 -5.73
CA LYS A 229 -5.79 14.88 -4.82
C LYS A 229 -7.09 14.63 -4.05
N VAL A 230 -8.05 13.95 -4.65
CA VAL A 230 -9.44 13.83 -4.17
C VAL A 230 -9.69 12.48 -3.49
N LYS A 231 -8.64 11.73 -3.13
CA LYS A 231 -8.76 10.46 -2.40
C LYS A 231 -8.47 10.60 -0.91
N ASN A 232 -8.83 9.56 -0.17
CA ASN A 232 -8.49 9.47 1.24
C ASN A 232 -6.95 9.50 1.42
N VAL A 233 -6.51 10.23 2.44
CA VAL A 233 -5.15 10.11 2.93
C VAL A 233 -5.02 8.77 3.64
N GLU A 234 -3.93 8.07 3.39
CA GLU A 234 -3.59 6.83 4.04
C GLU A 234 -2.25 7.01 4.76
N PHE A 235 -2.09 6.35 5.89
CA PHE A 235 -0.86 6.44 6.66
C PHE A 235 -0.15 5.09 6.65
N ILE A 236 1.10 5.06 6.22
CA ILE A 236 1.95 3.89 6.36
C ILE A 236 2.62 3.93 7.73
N SER A 237 2.57 2.83 8.46
CA SER A 237 3.01 2.75 9.85
C SER A 237 3.83 1.50 10.11
N LEU A 238 4.81 1.63 11.00
CA LEU A 238 5.67 0.54 11.44
C LEU A 238 5.38 0.23 12.91
N PHE A 239 5.10 -1.03 13.20
CA PHE A 239 4.94 -1.56 14.55
C PHE A 239 5.92 -2.69 14.82
N SER A 240 6.30 -2.88 16.08
CA SER A 240 7.07 -4.03 16.55
C SER A 240 6.75 -4.34 18.01
N HIS A 241 7.29 -5.43 18.53
CA HIS A 241 7.19 -5.76 19.96
C HIS A 241 8.09 -4.85 20.85
N THR A 242 9.00 -4.09 20.26
CA THR A 242 9.87 -3.16 20.97
C THR A 242 9.17 -1.82 21.13
N ASP A 243 8.91 -1.41 22.39
CA ASP A 243 8.45 -0.05 22.70
C ASP A 243 9.63 0.93 22.61
N THR A 244 9.73 1.60 21.46
CA THR A 244 10.75 2.65 21.24
C THR A 244 10.41 3.97 21.93
N ARG A 245 9.25 4.04 22.62
CA ARG A 245 8.69 5.29 23.19
C ARG A 245 8.49 6.36 22.12
N TYR A 246 8.16 5.94 20.90
CA TYR A 246 7.94 6.85 19.80
C TYR A 246 6.81 7.83 20.13
N HIS A 247 7.11 9.11 20.03
CA HIS A 247 6.14 10.17 20.24
C HIS A 247 5.66 10.73 18.90
N LEU A 248 4.40 10.47 18.56
CA LEU A 248 3.80 11.00 17.34
C LEU A 248 3.41 12.47 17.52
N ASP A 249 4.08 13.37 16.80
CA ASP A 249 3.65 14.75 16.66
C ASP A 249 2.60 14.89 15.55
N TYR A 250 1.35 14.94 15.96
CA TYR A 250 0.21 15.10 15.03
C TYR A 250 0.28 16.41 14.24
N ASN A 251 0.84 17.49 14.80
CA ASN A 251 0.92 18.77 14.08
C ASN A 251 1.89 18.67 12.91
N VAL A 252 3.03 18.02 13.11
CA VAL A 252 4.00 17.76 12.03
C VAL A 252 3.38 16.86 10.98
N LEU A 253 2.77 15.73 11.38
CA LEU A 253 2.14 14.80 10.44
C LEU A 253 1.06 15.47 9.60
N PHE A 254 0.16 16.24 10.21
CA PHE A 254 -0.93 16.89 9.49
C PHE A 254 -0.48 18.09 8.66
N LYS A 255 0.60 18.77 9.04
CA LYS A 255 1.25 19.76 8.18
C LYS A 255 1.73 19.11 6.89
N THR A 256 2.40 17.97 6.99
CA THR A 256 2.84 17.18 5.82
C THR A 256 1.66 16.74 4.96
N VAL A 257 0.52 16.31 5.55
CA VAL A 257 -0.72 16.03 4.79
C VAL A 257 -1.15 17.22 3.94
N LYS A 258 -1.14 18.42 4.52
CA LYS A 258 -1.53 19.64 3.80
C LYS A 258 -0.56 19.97 2.66
N GLU A 259 0.72 19.80 2.88
CA GLU A 259 1.77 20.06 1.88
C GLU A 259 1.67 19.08 0.70
N VAL A 260 1.55 17.79 0.97
CA VAL A 260 1.37 16.76 -0.07
C VAL A 260 0.09 17.02 -0.88
N LYS A 261 -1.04 17.31 -0.22
CA LYS A 261 -2.28 17.64 -0.93
C LYS A 261 -2.17 18.90 -1.79
N LYS A 262 -1.35 19.88 -1.40
CA LYS A 262 -1.08 21.09 -2.22
C LYS A 262 -0.21 20.76 -3.46
N GLY A 263 0.75 19.86 -3.33
CA GLY A 263 1.63 19.45 -4.42
C GLY A 263 0.94 18.62 -5.51
N LEU A 264 -0.22 18.02 -5.21
CA LEU A 264 -1.05 17.28 -6.17
C LEU A 264 -1.99 18.17 -7.02
N LYS A 265 -1.73 19.47 -7.15
CA LYS A 265 -2.52 20.43 -7.95
C LYS A 265 -2.39 20.20 -9.44
#